data_2f89f3a97c24f57e198c23ed66cdab6a
#
_entry.id   2f89f3a97c24f57e198c23ed66cdab6a
#
_cell.length_a   1.000
_cell.length_b   1.000
_cell.length_c   1.000
_cell.angle_alpha   90.00
_cell.angle_beta   90.00
_cell.angle_gamma   90.00
#
_symmetry.space_group_name_H-M   'P 1'
#
loop_
_entity.id
_entity.type
_entity.pdbx_description
1 polymer ?
#
loop_
_entity_poly.entity_id
_entity_poly.type
_entity_poly.pdbx_seq_one_letter_code
_entity_poly.pdbx_strand_id
1 'polypeptide(L)'
;SEKRRTHIIQNMLYMVEISQININKCKKIFGDNVNISKSDFLNETTKWQTEFNISEFNIILGNPPYNINGMKGKGRSDKGATVIWGKFVDYSLDLLKTNGYCLFFTPNSWTELKSPLAKKILTKQIVLIKNFDVVNAYKLFDKKAGSLPLCYYLIKNNKPSKKTLIYDNLFNKLIDFDIN
;
A
#
# COMPACT_ATOMS: atom_id res chain seq x y z
N SER A 1 1.20 15.50 22.73
CA SER A 1 2.34 15.57 23.65
C SER A 1 3.45 14.65 23.18
N GLU A 2 4.68 14.92 23.54
CA GLU A 2 5.87 14.13 23.19
C GLU A 2 5.73 12.67 23.68
N LYS A 3 5.19 12.45 24.86
CA LYS A 3 4.89 11.11 25.39
C LYS A 3 4.00 10.28 24.46
N ARG A 4 2.98 10.88 23.85
CA ARG A 4 2.09 10.19 22.89
C ARG A 4 2.84 9.82 21.60
N ARG A 5 3.65 10.75 21.08
CA ARG A 5 4.47 10.51 19.90
C ARG A 5 5.44 9.34 20.13
N THR A 6 6.17 9.39 21.23
CA THR A 6 7.11 8.32 21.63
C THR A 6 6.40 6.97 21.75
N HIS A 7 5.24 6.92 22.41
CA HIS A 7 4.47 5.69 22.54
C HIS A 7 4.06 5.12 21.19
N ILE A 8 3.55 5.95 20.26
CA ILE A 8 3.18 5.51 18.91
C ILE A 8 4.39 4.93 18.17
N ILE A 9 5.52 5.65 18.17
CA ILE A 9 6.73 5.24 17.44
C ILE A 9 7.29 3.92 17.97
N GLN A 10 7.33 3.75 19.29
CA GLN A 10 7.99 2.60 19.91
C GLN A 10 7.10 1.38 20.05
N ASN A 11 5.77 1.54 20.13
CA ASN A 11 4.84 0.45 20.45
C ASN A 11 3.79 0.17 19.39
N MET A 12 3.60 1.08 18.40
CA MET A 12 2.51 0.96 17.44
C MET A 12 2.96 1.04 15.98
N LEU A 13 4.12 1.64 15.71
CA LEU A 13 4.66 1.79 14.37
C LEU A 13 5.71 0.71 14.09
N TYR A 14 5.49 -0.06 13.03
CA TYR A 14 6.38 -1.11 12.56
C TYR A 14 6.68 -0.88 11.09
N MET A 15 7.93 -1.00 10.70
CA MET A 15 8.38 -0.77 9.33
C MET A 15 9.27 -1.93 8.85
N VAL A 16 9.08 -2.35 7.61
CA VAL A 16 9.96 -3.31 6.94
C VAL A 16 10.59 -2.61 5.74
N GLU A 17 11.89 -2.55 5.69
CA GLU A 17 12.64 -1.84 4.67
C GLU A 17 13.90 -2.61 4.28
N ILE A 18 14.12 -2.80 2.98
CA ILE A 18 15.27 -3.54 2.46
C ILE A 18 16.55 -2.67 2.37
N SER A 19 16.39 -1.38 2.15
CA SER A 19 17.49 -0.43 1.93
C SER A 19 18.04 0.12 3.24
N GLN A 20 19.32 -0.11 3.52
CA GLN A 20 19.99 0.47 4.68
C GLN A 20 19.97 2.00 4.68
N ILE A 21 20.03 2.62 3.49
CA ILE A 21 19.96 4.10 3.36
C ILE A 21 18.60 4.62 3.84
N ASN A 22 17.52 3.93 3.49
CA ASN A 22 16.17 4.33 3.92
C ASN A 22 15.96 4.06 5.41
N ILE A 23 16.48 2.95 5.94
CA ILE A 23 16.49 2.66 7.39
C ILE A 23 17.14 3.82 8.16
N ASN A 24 18.30 4.26 7.70
CA ASN A 24 19.00 5.39 8.33
C ASN A 24 18.20 6.70 8.27
N LYS A 25 17.46 6.93 7.17
CA LYS A 25 16.54 8.07 7.07
C LYS A 25 15.36 7.95 8.04
N CYS A 26 14.75 6.76 8.13
CA CYS A 26 13.68 6.51 9.08
C CYS A 26 14.12 6.75 10.52
N LYS A 27 15.29 6.26 10.91
CA LYS A 27 15.86 6.51 12.24
C LYS A 27 16.12 7.99 12.51
N LYS A 28 16.57 8.75 11.52
CA LYS A 28 16.72 10.22 11.67
C LYS A 28 15.37 10.93 11.90
N ILE A 29 14.29 10.43 11.33
CA ILE A 29 12.95 11.05 11.44
C ILE A 29 12.25 10.64 12.72
N PHE A 30 12.30 9.34 13.06
CA PHE A 30 11.50 8.72 14.12
C PHE A 30 12.29 8.42 15.39
N GLY A 31 13.62 8.51 15.35
CA GLY A 31 14.54 8.14 16.44
C GLY A 31 15.06 6.71 16.29
N ASP A 32 16.14 6.41 17.03
CA ASP A 32 16.82 5.11 16.94
C ASP A 32 15.97 3.93 17.47
N ASN A 33 15.04 4.20 18.37
CA ASN A 33 14.17 3.20 19.01
C ASN A 33 12.90 2.87 18.21
N VAL A 34 12.86 3.19 16.92
CA VAL A 34 11.75 2.82 16.04
C VAL A 34 11.83 1.34 15.68
N ASN A 35 10.66 0.68 15.60
CA ASN A 35 10.59 -0.73 15.18
C ASN A 35 10.74 -0.80 13.65
N ILE A 36 11.94 -1.06 13.19
CA ILE A 36 12.26 -1.21 11.76
C ILE A 36 13.10 -2.45 11.52
N SER A 37 12.60 -3.36 10.70
CA SER A 37 13.31 -4.56 10.28
C SER A 37 13.99 -4.30 8.94
N LYS A 38 15.29 -4.70 8.87
CA LYS A 38 16.00 -4.77 7.59
C LYS A 38 15.72 -6.10 6.92
N SER A 39 14.62 -6.15 6.15
CA SER A 39 14.13 -7.38 5.54
C SER A 39 13.43 -7.11 4.21
N ASP A 40 13.36 -8.13 3.38
CA ASP A 40 12.42 -8.17 2.25
C ASP A 40 11.03 -8.53 2.78
N PHE A 41 10.07 -7.62 2.59
CA PHE A 41 8.71 -7.79 3.09
C PHE A 41 8.02 -9.05 2.58
N LEU A 42 8.30 -9.46 1.35
CA LEU A 42 7.66 -10.62 0.72
C LEU A 42 8.43 -11.92 0.91
N ASN A 43 9.77 -11.86 0.93
CA ASN A 43 10.60 -13.06 0.88
C ASN A 43 11.23 -13.41 2.25
N GLU A 44 11.28 -12.47 3.20
CA GLU A 44 11.81 -12.69 4.56
C GLU A 44 10.73 -12.51 5.63
N THR A 45 9.53 -13.04 5.38
CA THR A 45 8.35 -12.85 6.22
C THR A 45 8.54 -13.35 7.66
N THR A 46 9.10 -14.54 7.83
CA THR A 46 9.39 -15.11 9.15
C THR A 46 10.33 -14.22 9.96
N LYS A 47 11.34 -13.62 9.30
CA LYS A 47 12.33 -12.78 9.97
C LYS A 47 11.71 -11.56 10.63
N TRP A 48 11.03 -10.70 9.87
CA TRP A 48 10.47 -9.47 10.44
C TRP A 48 9.28 -9.73 11.37
N GLN A 49 8.50 -10.78 11.13
CA GLN A 49 7.43 -11.19 12.08
C GLN A 49 8.01 -11.64 13.42
N THR A 50 9.11 -12.39 13.42
CA THR A 50 9.81 -12.80 14.63
C THR A 50 10.45 -11.62 15.34
N GLU A 51 11.14 -10.73 14.59
CA GLU A 51 11.76 -9.52 15.17
C GLU A 51 10.74 -8.62 15.87
N PHE A 52 9.54 -8.48 15.30
CA PHE A 52 8.48 -7.65 15.89
C PHE A 52 7.59 -8.41 16.88
N ASN A 53 7.64 -9.73 16.89
CA ASN A 53 6.71 -10.60 17.61
C ASN A 53 5.25 -10.29 17.27
N ILE A 54 4.96 -10.03 15.98
CA ILE A 54 3.63 -9.65 15.46
C ILE A 54 3.36 -10.42 14.19
N SER A 55 2.17 -10.99 14.07
CA SER A 55 1.68 -11.69 12.88
C SER A 55 0.55 -10.98 12.16
N GLU A 56 -0.15 -10.07 12.84
CA GLU A 56 -1.31 -9.36 12.29
C GLU A 56 -1.33 -7.89 12.72
N PHE A 57 -1.88 -7.03 11.89
CA PHE A 57 -1.93 -5.59 12.09
C PHE A 57 -3.35 -5.02 12.08
N ASN A 58 -3.58 -3.99 12.87
CA ASN A 58 -4.82 -3.22 12.83
C ASN A 58 -4.86 -2.29 11.62
N ILE A 59 -3.71 -1.74 11.22
CA ILE A 59 -3.59 -0.80 10.10
C ILE A 59 -2.33 -1.14 9.31
N ILE A 60 -2.46 -1.23 7.99
CA ILE A 60 -1.33 -1.36 7.07
C ILE A 60 -1.41 -0.21 6.06
N LEU A 61 -0.30 0.50 5.90
CA LEU A 61 -0.17 1.59 4.93
C LEU A 61 0.96 1.27 3.96
N GLY A 62 0.76 1.50 2.66
CA GLY A 62 1.81 1.21 1.71
C GLY A 62 1.71 1.97 0.38
N ASN A 63 2.88 2.25 -0.15
CA ASN A 63 3.11 2.60 -1.55
C ASN A 63 4.20 1.66 -2.06
N PRO A 64 3.83 0.41 -2.41
CA PRO A 64 4.80 -0.62 -2.75
C PRO A 64 5.51 -0.31 -4.07
N PRO A 65 6.71 -0.87 -4.30
CA PRO A 65 7.38 -0.75 -5.59
C PRO A 65 6.51 -1.39 -6.68
N TYR A 66 6.32 -0.70 -7.81
CA TYR A 66 5.44 -1.20 -8.87
C TYR A 66 6.09 -2.33 -9.67
N ASN A 67 7.42 -2.27 -9.84
CA ASN A 67 8.22 -3.26 -10.58
C ASN A 67 9.52 -3.56 -9.83
N ILE A 68 10.04 -4.77 -9.99
CA ILE A 68 11.30 -5.21 -9.32
C ILE A 68 12.51 -4.35 -9.71
N ASN A 69 12.58 -3.88 -10.97
CA ASN A 69 13.77 -3.19 -11.51
C ASN A 69 13.55 -1.69 -11.77
N GLY A 70 12.51 -1.09 -11.19
CA GLY A 70 12.14 0.29 -11.49
C GLY A 70 11.68 0.49 -12.95
N MET A 71 11.39 1.72 -13.34
CA MET A 71 11.16 2.06 -14.75
C MET A 71 12.47 2.05 -15.51
N LYS A 72 12.70 1.05 -16.36
CA LYS A 72 13.81 1.09 -17.31
C LYS A 72 13.53 2.18 -18.34
N GLY A 73 14.51 3.08 -18.51
CA GLY A 73 14.43 4.19 -19.45
C GLY A 73 14.10 3.73 -20.88
N LYS A 74 13.62 4.68 -21.70
CA LYS A 74 13.29 4.52 -23.11
C LYS A 74 14.32 3.65 -23.84
N GLY A 75 13.88 2.51 -24.41
CA GLY A 75 14.66 1.73 -25.36
C GLY A 75 14.99 0.28 -24.99
N ARG A 76 14.44 -0.27 -23.91
CA ARG A 76 14.56 -1.71 -23.66
C ARG A 76 13.19 -2.39 -23.77
N SER A 77 13.16 -3.43 -24.63
CA SER A 77 12.01 -4.30 -24.83
C SER A 77 11.41 -4.77 -23.52
N ASP A 78 10.08 -4.79 -23.43
CA ASP A 78 9.25 -5.15 -22.26
C ASP A 78 9.41 -6.60 -21.74
N LYS A 79 10.47 -7.30 -22.13
CA LYS A 79 10.79 -8.63 -21.60
C LYS A 79 11.44 -8.48 -20.23
N GLY A 80 10.62 -8.44 -19.16
CA GLY A 80 11.10 -8.70 -17.83
C GLY A 80 10.84 -7.68 -16.73
N ALA A 81 9.98 -6.70 -16.88
CA ALA A 81 9.49 -5.94 -15.74
C ALA A 81 8.45 -6.78 -14.99
N THR A 82 8.88 -7.50 -13.96
CA THR A 82 7.93 -8.27 -13.13
C THR A 82 7.17 -7.30 -12.24
N VAL A 83 5.87 -7.21 -12.47
CA VAL A 83 4.94 -6.46 -11.63
C VAL A 83 4.92 -7.07 -10.23
N ILE A 84 5.23 -6.29 -9.21
CA ILE A 84 5.36 -6.81 -7.84
C ILE A 84 4.35 -6.22 -6.86
N TRP A 85 3.84 -5.01 -7.11
CA TRP A 85 2.95 -4.31 -6.17
C TRP A 85 1.74 -5.14 -5.75
N GLY A 86 1.19 -5.93 -6.67
CA GLY A 86 0.04 -6.80 -6.38
C GLY A 86 0.31 -7.82 -5.30
N LYS A 87 1.54 -8.37 -5.25
CA LYS A 87 1.95 -9.31 -4.20
C LYS A 87 2.02 -8.63 -2.82
N PHE A 88 2.46 -7.37 -2.76
CA PHE A 88 2.46 -6.60 -1.51
C PHE A 88 1.04 -6.40 -0.98
N VAL A 89 0.11 -6.03 -1.85
CA VAL A 89 -1.30 -5.85 -1.46
C VAL A 89 -1.90 -7.18 -1.02
N ASP A 90 -1.73 -8.24 -1.84
CA ASP A 90 -2.25 -9.57 -1.58
C ASP A 90 -1.82 -10.10 -0.20
N TYR A 91 -0.52 -10.07 0.06
CA TYR A 91 0.04 -10.50 1.34
C TYR A 91 -0.40 -9.60 2.52
N SER A 92 -0.47 -8.30 2.32
CA SER A 92 -0.93 -7.38 3.35
C SER A 92 -2.38 -7.62 3.77
N LEU A 93 -3.24 -8.05 2.85
CA LEU A 93 -4.63 -8.40 3.17
C LEU A 93 -4.72 -9.62 4.12
N ASP A 94 -3.75 -10.55 4.04
CA ASP A 94 -3.68 -11.71 4.94
C ASP A 94 -3.16 -11.33 6.34
N LEU A 95 -2.41 -10.24 6.44
CA LEU A 95 -1.88 -9.74 7.71
C LEU A 95 -2.84 -8.83 8.48
N LEU A 96 -4.02 -8.54 7.92
CA LEU A 96 -4.98 -7.67 8.58
C LEU A 96 -5.80 -8.42 9.64
N LYS A 97 -5.83 -7.91 10.85
CA LYS A 97 -6.81 -8.31 11.86
C LYS A 97 -8.24 -8.10 11.36
N THR A 98 -9.17 -8.86 11.91
CA THR A 98 -10.61 -8.62 11.70
C THR A 98 -10.93 -7.16 12.04
N ASN A 99 -11.67 -6.49 11.17
CA ASN A 99 -11.94 -5.05 11.22
C ASN A 99 -10.71 -4.13 11.06
N GLY A 100 -9.53 -4.66 10.77
CA GLY A 100 -8.35 -3.86 10.43
C GLY A 100 -8.50 -3.18 9.08
N TYR A 101 -7.65 -2.19 8.83
CA TYR A 101 -7.68 -1.37 7.62
C TYR A 101 -6.36 -1.45 6.86
N CYS A 102 -6.42 -1.45 5.54
CA CYS A 102 -5.26 -1.15 4.73
C CYS A 102 -5.53 -0.02 3.75
N LEU A 103 -4.54 0.86 3.59
CA LEU A 103 -4.53 1.95 2.62
C LEU A 103 -3.33 1.78 1.71
N PHE A 104 -3.60 1.61 0.43
CA PHE A 104 -2.57 1.48 -0.59
C PHE A 104 -2.67 2.54 -1.66
N PHE A 105 -1.51 2.92 -2.18
CA PHE A 105 -1.37 3.71 -3.39
C PHE A 105 -0.67 2.86 -4.45
N THR A 106 -1.39 2.49 -5.52
CA THR A 106 -0.89 1.54 -6.53
C THR A 106 -1.40 1.90 -7.93
N PRO A 107 -0.89 1.26 -8.99
CA PRO A 107 -1.58 1.25 -10.27
C PRO A 107 -3.02 0.76 -10.12
N ASN A 108 -3.94 1.29 -10.93
CA ASN A 108 -5.36 0.95 -10.83
C ASN A 108 -5.76 -0.36 -11.56
N SER A 109 -4.80 -1.06 -12.17
CA SER A 109 -5.06 -2.31 -12.91
C SER A 109 -5.62 -3.47 -12.07
N TRP A 110 -5.61 -3.36 -10.73
CA TRP A 110 -6.30 -4.34 -9.89
C TRP A 110 -7.82 -4.34 -10.08
N THR A 111 -8.40 -3.25 -10.61
CA THR A 111 -9.85 -3.15 -10.87
C THR A 111 -10.31 -4.06 -12.01
N GLU A 112 -9.42 -4.69 -12.76
CA GLU A 112 -9.76 -5.68 -13.74
C GLU A 112 -10.34 -6.94 -13.06
N LEU A 113 -11.63 -7.22 -13.28
CA LEU A 113 -12.38 -8.29 -12.61
C LEU A 113 -11.77 -9.71 -12.79
N LYS A 114 -10.97 -9.93 -13.83
CA LYS A 114 -10.26 -11.19 -14.06
C LYS A 114 -9.04 -11.37 -13.15
N SER A 115 -8.55 -10.29 -12.54
CA SER A 115 -7.39 -10.33 -11.66
C SER A 115 -7.70 -11.14 -10.38
N PRO A 116 -6.82 -12.10 -9.99
CA PRO A 116 -6.95 -12.78 -8.70
C PRO A 116 -6.97 -11.80 -7.51
N LEU A 117 -6.19 -10.73 -7.60
CA LEU A 117 -6.15 -9.68 -6.58
C LEU A 117 -7.49 -8.93 -6.47
N ALA A 118 -8.13 -8.60 -7.61
CA ALA A 118 -9.47 -8.01 -7.61
C ALA A 118 -10.47 -8.90 -6.87
N LYS A 119 -10.47 -10.20 -7.18
CA LYS A 119 -11.34 -11.17 -6.51
C LYS A 119 -11.12 -11.17 -5.00
N LYS A 120 -9.87 -11.16 -4.54
CA LYS A 120 -9.54 -11.12 -3.10
C LYS A 120 -9.99 -9.81 -2.46
N ILE A 121 -9.73 -8.68 -3.09
CA ILE A 121 -10.17 -7.36 -2.60
C ILE A 121 -11.72 -7.31 -2.48
N LEU A 122 -12.43 -7.84 -3.46
CA LEU A 122 -13.90 -7.87 -3.46
C LEU A 122 -14.51 -8.77 -2.37
N THR A 123 -13.73 -9.67 -1.75
CA THR A 123 -14.19 -10.38 -0.55
C THR A 123 -14.19 -9.53 0.72
N LYS A 124 -13.65 -8.31 0.64
CA LYS A 124 -13.52 -7.37 1.75
C LYS A 124 -14.40 -6.15 1.54
N GLN A 125 -14.58 -5.36 2.59
CA GLN A 125 -15.27 -4.08 2.48
C GLN A 125 -14.32 -3.05 1.86
N ILE A 126 -14.63 -2.57 0.67
CA ILE A 126 -13.96 -1.41 0.09
C ILE A 126 -14.63 -0.16 0.66
N VAL A 127 -13.88 0.62 1.42
CA VAL A 127 -14.40 1.80 2.12
C VAL A 127 -14.31 3.03 1.22
N LEU A 128 -13.18 3.18 0.50
CA LEU A 128 -12.91 4.36 -0.31
C LEU A 128 -12.04 4.00 -1.51
N ILE A 129 -12.32 4.61 -2.65
CA ILE A 129 -11.46 4.59 -3.84
C ILE A 129 -11.29 6.02 -4.35
N LYS A 130 -10.06 6.42 -4.69
CA LYS A 130 -9.78 7.62 -5.48
C LYS A 130 -8.84 7.27 -6.61
N ASN A 131 -9.29 7.46 -7.84
CA ASN A 131 -8.50 7.28 -9.03
C ASN A 131 -7.79 8.57 -9.43
N PHE A 132 -6.61 8.43 -10.01
CA PHE A 132 -5.83 9.49 -10.64
C PHE A 132 -5.53 9.06 -12.06
N ASP A 133 -5.92 9.88 -13.02
CA ASP A 133 -5.43 9.72 -14.38
C ASP A 133 -3.91 9.97 -14.45
N VAL A 134 -3.32 9.69 -15.60
CA VAL A 134 -1.86 9.83 -15.81
C VAL A 134 -1.38 11.25 -15.52
N VAL A 135 -2.15 12.27 -15.91
CA VAL A 135 -1.77 13.68 -15.74
C VAL A 135 -1.77 14.09 -14.27
N ASN A 136 -2.81 13.70 -13.52
CA ASN A 136 -2.92 14.00 -12.11
C ASN A 136 -1.94 13.18 -11.27
N ALA A 137 -1.71 11.92 -11.61
CA ALA A 137 -0.67 11.09 -10.98
C ALA A 137 0.72 11.70 -11.19
N TYR A 138 1.00 12.18 -12.41
CA TYR A 138 2.26 12.82 -12.74
C TYR A 138 2.50 14.12 -11.95
N LYS A 139 1.45 14.94 -11.76
CA LYS A 139 1.51 16.15 -10.92
C LYS A 139 1.73 15.80 -9.45
N LEU A 140 1.04 14.79 -8.93
CA LEU A 140 1.12 14.37 -7.53
C LEU A 140 2.52 13.94 -7.11
N PHE A 141 3.26 13.30 -8.01
CA PHE A 141 4.61 12.77 -7.76
C PHE A 141 5.74 13.60 -8.39
N ASP A 142 5.51 14.88 -8.62
CA ASP A 142 6.51 15.80 -9.19
C ASP A 142 7.20 15.21 -10.43
N LYS A 143 6.39 14.79 -11.39
CA LYS A 143 6.83 14.20 -12.68
C LYS A 143 7.55 12.83 -12.57
N LYS A 144 7.51 12.17 -11.43
CA LYS A 144 8.18 10.88 -11.21
C LYS A 144 7.27 9.65 -11.28
N ALA A 145 5.97 9.83 -11.41
CA ALA A 145 4.99 8.72 -11.34
C ALA A 145 4.90 7.83 -12.58
N GLY A 146 5.67 8.10 -13.62
CA GLY A 146 5.56 7.35 -14.87
C GLY A 146 4.25 7.59 -15.61
N SER A 147 3.92 6.71 -16.56
CA SER A 147 2.76 6.85 -17.47
C SER A 147 1.59 5.93 -17.09
N LEU A 148 1.46 5.57 -15.82
CA LEU A 148 0.40 4.68 -15.36
C LEU A 148 -0.67 5.46 -14.59
N PRO A 149 -1.97 5.18 -14.82
CA PRO A 149 -3.02 5.65 -13.94
C PRO A 149 -2.87 4.98 -12.57
N LEU A 150 -3.07 5.76 -11.52
CA LEU A 150 -2.88 5.32 -10.14
C LEU A 150 -4.19 5.44 -9.36
N CYS A 151 -4.29 4.71 -8.26
CA CYS A 151 -5.36 4.92 -7.30
C CYS A 151 -4.85 4.74 -5.87
N TYR A 152 -5.49 5.43 -4.93
CA TYR A 152 -5.46 4.95 -3.56
C TYR A 152 -6.82 4.37 -3.19
N TYR A 153 -6.79 3.39 -2.32
CA TYR A 153 -7.99 2.73 -1.84
C TYR A 153 -7.82 2.28 -0.41
N LEU A 154 -8.90 2.41 0.34
CA LEU A 154 -9.01 1.98 1.72
C LEU A 154 -9.88 0.73 1.79
N ILE A 155 -9.33 -0.36 2.27
CA ILE A 155 -10.01 -1.63 2.48
C ILE A 155 -10.11 -1.89 3.97
N LYS A 156 -11.26 -2.37 4.42
CA LYS A 156 -11.47 -2.90 5.77
C LYS A 156 -11.61 -4.42 5.70
N ASN A 157 -10.89 -5.14 6.56
CA ASN A 157 -11.00 -6.59 6.67
C ASN A 157 -12.30 -6.99 7.35
N ASN A 158 -13.40 -6.85 6.62
CA ASN A 158 -14.76 -7.19 7.00
C ASN A 158 -15.52 -7.69 5.78
N LYS A 159 -16.70 -8.25 5.96
CA LYS A 159 -17.59 -8.64 4.86
C LYS A 159 -17.82 -7.46 3.91
N PRO A 160 -17.97 -7.72 2.59
CA PRO A 160 -18.29 -6.67 1.63
C PRO A 160 -19.50 -5.86 2.06
N SER A 161 -19.42 -4.56 1.86
CA SER A 161 -20.56 -3.63 2.02
C SER A 161 -21.10 -3.27 0.64
N LYS A 162 -22.39 -3.03 0.55
CA LYS A 162 -22.99 -2.53 -0.68
C LYS A 162 -22.52 -1.11 -1.03
N LYS A 163 -22.05 -0.35 -0.05
CA LYS A 163 -21.64 1.05 -0.24
C LYS A 163 -20.14 1.21 -0.18
N THR A 164 -19.61 1.91 -1.16
CA THR A 164 -18.21 2.37 -1.23
C THR A 164 -18.19 3.86 -1.54
N LEU A 165 -17.33 4.61 -0.87
CA LEU A 165 -17.08 6.00 -1.22
C LEU A 165 -16.15 6.07 -2.43
N ILE A 166 -16.56 6.73 -3.49
CA ILE A 166 -15.72 7.00 -4.65
C ILE A 166 -15.50 8.51 -4.72
N TYR A 167 -14.21 8.92 -4.83
CA TYR A 167 -13.89 10.31 -5.08
C TYR A 167 -14.09 10.62 -6.57
N ASP A 168 -15.11 11.43 -6.83
CA ASP A 168 -15.41 11.93 -8.17
C ASP A 168 -14.53 13.14 -8.48
N ASN A 169 -13.62 12.97 -9.42
CA ASN A 169 -12.68 14.03 -9.82
C ASN A 169 -13.36 15.16 -10.61
N LEU A 170 -14.47 14.87 -11.29
CA LEU A 170 -15.20 15.86 -12.08
C LEU A 170 -15.92 16.88 -11.16
N PHE A 171 -16.57 16.38 -10.13
CA PHE A 171 -17.30 17.22 -9.17
C PHE A 171 -16.50 17.53 -7.91
N ASN A 172 -15.28 17.03 -7.82
CA ASN A 172 -14.37 17.23 -6.68
C ASN A 172 -15.01 16.88 -5.32
N LYS A 173 -15.76 15.81 -5.25
CA LYS A 173 -16.50 15.35 -4.07
C LYS A 173 -16.48 13.83 -3.92
N LEU A 174 -16.77 13.38 -2.70
CA LEU A 174 -17.05 11.98 -2.41
C LEU A 174 -18.52 11.67 -2.77
N ILE A 175 -18.74 10.56 -3.43
CA ILE A 175 -20.04 10.01 -3.74
C ILE A 175 -20.18 8.60 -3.18
N ASP A 176 -21.36 8.26 -2.68
CA ASP A 176 -21.71 6.88 -2.36
C ASP A 176 -21.95 6.11 -3.66
N PHE A 177 -21.24 5.01 -3.82
CA PHE A 177 -21.41 4.11 -4.95
C PHE A 177 -21.88 2.73 -4.44
N ASP A 178 -22.93 2.20 -5.05
CA ASP A 178 -23.44 0.86 -4.72
C ASP A 178 -22.68 -0.18 -5.56
N ILE A 179 -21.92 -1.04 -4.89
CA ILE A 179 -21.23 -2.18 -5.52
C ILE A 179 -22.18 -3.37 -5.43
N ASN A 180 -22.96 -3.58 -6.48
CA ASN A 180 -23.81 -4.77 -6.64
C ASN A 180 -23.05 -5.90 -7.31
#